data_73bf3175351742f064eaaeec4ec808fd
#
_entry.id   73bf3175351742f064eaaeec4ec808fd
#
_cell.length_a   1.000
_cell.length_b   1.000
_cell.length_c   1.000
_cell.angle_alpha   90.00
_cell.angle_beta   90.00
_cell.angle_gamma   90.00
#
_symmetry.space_group_name_H-M   'P 1'
#
loop_
_entity.id
_entity.type
_entity.pdbx_description
1 polymer ?
#
loop_
_entity_poly.entity_id
_entity_poly.type
_entity_poly.pdbx_seq_one_letter_code
_entity_poly.pdbx_strand_id
1 'polypeptide(L)'
;MAELFGVEVHTVNYHLKEIFKSGELKEDSTIRKIRIVQREGNRDVSRDVDFYNLDAIIAVGYRVNSYQATQFRIWATRTLKEFIIKGFVLDDERLKHGQRFGKDYFDELLERIREIRASERRFYQKITDICQQCSIDYDKDAEITKTFFKTVQNKLHWAITGKPLPKS
;
A
#
# COMPACT_ATOMS: atom_id res chain seq x y z
N MET A 1 -1.41 -21.46 6.75
CA MET A 1 -2.83 -21.08 6.48
C MET A 1 -3.80 -21.65 7.52
N ALA A 2 -3.76 -22.93 7.84
CA ALA A 2 -4.66 -23.53 8.84
C ALA A 2 -4.58 -22.81 10.19
N GLU A 3 -3.40 -22.63 10.76
CA GLU A 3 -3.19 -21.84 11.98
C GLU A 3 -3.64 -20.38 11.84
N LEU A 4 -3.34 -19.74 10.70
CA LEU A 4 -3.70 -18.34 10.45
C LEU A 4 -5.20 -18.10 10.54
N PHE A 5 -5.98 -19.03 10.01
CA PHE A 5 -7.44 -18.92 9.97
C PHE A 5 -8.14 -19.76 11.06
N GLY A 6 -7.39 -20.46 11.91
CA GLY A 6 -7.95 -21.26 13.01
C GLY A 6 -8.84 -22.41 12.54
N VAL A 7 -8.44 -23.08 11.45
CA VAL A 7 -9.19 -24.21 10.86
C VAL A 7 -8.28 -25.39 10.60
N GLU A 8 -8.88 -26.54 10.33
CA GLU A 8 -8.16 -27.76 9.99
C GLU A 8 -7.52 -27.69 8.60
N VAL A 9 -6.42 -28.40 8.40
CA VAL A 9 -5.67 -28.45 7.13
C VAL A 9 -6.56 -28.95 5.98
N HIS A 10 -7.43 -29.91 6.24
CA HIS A 10 -8.35 -30.45 5.21
C HIS A 10 -9.33 -29.38 4.70
N THR A 11 -9.77 -28.47 5.56
CA THR A 11 -10.66 -27.33 5.19
C THR A 11 -9.94 -26.39 4.22
N VAL A 12 -8.68 -26.04 4.52
CA VAL A 12 -7.85 -25.21 3.63
C VAL A 12 -7.67 -25.91 2.26
N ASN A 13 -7.32 -27.20 2.28
CA ASN A 13 -7.14 -27.98 1.03
C ASN A 13 -8.41 -28.08 0.21
N TYR A 14 -9.57 -28.21 0.86
CA TYR A 14 -10.86 -28.18 0.17
C TYR A 14 -11.07 -26.85 -0.57
N HIS A 15 -10.89 -25.73 0.11
CA HIS A 15 -11.06 -24.41 -0.49
C HIS A 15 -10.04 -24.12 -1.59
N LEU A 16 -8.78 -24.53 -1.44
CA LEU A 16 -7.77 -24.40 -2.48
C LEU A 16 -8.17 -25.17 -3.75
N LYS A 17 -8.65 -26.42 -3.62
CA LYS A 17 -9.15 -27.19 -4.76
C LYS A 17 -10.30 -26.48 -5.47
N GLU A 18 -11.25 -25.92 -4.73
CA GLU A 18 -12.37 -25.18 -5.32
C GLU A 18 -11.94 -23.88 -5.99
N ILE A 19 -10.92 -23.17 -5.45
CA ILE A 19 -10.34 -21.97 -6.04
C ILE A 19 -9.68 -22.30 -7.40
N PHE A 20 -8.88 -23.36 -7.46
CA PHE A 20 -8.24 -23.77 -8.71
C PHE A 20 -9.27 -24.30 -9.72
N LYS A 21 -10.24 -25.09 -9.28
CA LYS A 21 -11.31 -25.62 -10.13
C LYS A 21 -12.20 -24.52 -10.72
N SER A 22 -12.45 -23.44 -9.98
CA SER A 22 -13.23 -22.30 -10.47
C SER A 22 -12.44 -21.39 -11.44
N GLY A 23 -11.12 -21.57 -11.54
CA GLY A 23 -10.23 -20.73 -12.35
C GLY A 23 -9.95 -19.36 -11.73
N GLU A 24 -10.31 -19.15 -10.46
CA GLU A 24 -10.01 -17.91 -9.74
C GLU A 24 -8.49 -17.68 -9.61
N LEU A 25 -7.75 -18.75 -9.33
CA LEU A 25 -6.29 -18.77 -9.36
C LEU A 25 -5.79 -19.92 -10.24
N LYS A 26 -4.61 -19.73 -10.84
CA LYS A 26 -3.91 -20.77 -11.58
C LYS A 26 -2.91 -21.47 -10.67
N GLU A 27 -2.95 -22.80 -10.63
CA GLU A 27 -2.09 -23.62 -9.77
C GLU A 27 -0.61 -23.35 -10.00
N ASP A 28 -0.16 -23.31 -11.26
CA ASP A 28 1.24 -23.11 -11.64
C ASP A 28 1.84 -21.79 -11.17
N SER A 29 1.03 -20.72 -11.09
CA SER A 29 1.47 -19.41 -10.63
C SER A 29 1.28 -19.20 -9.12
N THR A 30 0.52 -20.07 -8.48
CA THR A 30 0.11 -19.93 -7.07
C THR A 30 0.93 -20.83 -6.15
N ILE A 31 1.35 -22.01 -6.63
CA ILE A 31 2.08 -23.00 -5.84
C ILE A 31 3.54 -23.04 -6.26
N ARG A 32 4.43 -23.01 -5.26
CA ARG A 32 5.86 -23.28 -5.42
C ARG A 32 6.27 -24.46 -4.57
N LYS A 33 6.79 -25.51 -5.18
CA LYS A 33 7.37 -26.66 -4.48
C LYS A 33 8.77 -26.31 -3.98
N ILE A 34 8.99 -26.44 -2.69
CA ILE A 34 10.29 -26.20 -2.08
C ILE A 34 10.69 -27.49 -1.37
N ARG A 35 11.91 -27.97 -1.69
CA ARG A 35 12.48 -29.12 -1.02
C ARG A 35 13.05 -28.73 0.32
N ILE A 36 12.52 -29.28 1.39
CA ILE A 36 13.00 -29.11 2.74
C ILE A 36 13.61 -30.43 3.25
N VAL A 37 14.71 -30.31 3.97
CA VAL A 37 15.35 -31.45 4.65
C VAL A 37 15.04 -31.35 6.12
N GLN A 38 14.35 -32.35 6.65
CA GLN A 38 14.04 -32.48 8.08
C GLN A 38 14.80 -33.68 8.66
N ARG A 39 15.41 -33.44 9.81
CA ARG A 39 16.09 -34.52 10.54
C ARG A 39 15.06 -35.29 11.37
N GLU A 40 14.78 -36.55 10.97
CA GLU A 40 13.90 -37.45 11.69
C GLU A 40 14.77 -38.53 12.39
N GLY A 41 15.00 -38.33 13.67
CA GLY A 41 15.94 -39.16 14.44
C GLY A 41 17.37 -39.05 13.89
N ASN A 42 17.92 -40.13 13.33
CA ASN A 42 19.29 -40.20 12.82
C ASN A 42 19.37 -40.10 11.27
N ARG A 43 18.26 -39.76 10.59
CA ARG A 43 18.19 -39.69 9.12
C ARG A 43 17.70 -38.31 8.65
N ASP A 44 18.34 -37.81 7.62
CA ASP A 44 17.86 -36.62 6.91
C ASP A 44 16.83 -37.05 5.87
N VAL A 45 15.58 -36.59 6.05
CA VAL A 45 14.47 -36.91 5.16
C VAL A 45 14.17 -35.64 4.33
N SER A 46 14.28 -35.78 3.01
CA SER A 46 13.95 -34.72 2.06
C SER A 46 12.48 -34.84 1.63
N ARG A 47 11.72 -33.75 1.75
CA ARG A 47 10.31 -33.67 1.33
C ARG A 47 10.08 -32.44 0.50
N ASP A 48 9.31 -32.57 -0.57
CA ASP A 48 8.82 -31.45 -1.35
C ASP A 48 7.54 -30.92 -0.68
N VAL A 49 7.56 -29.66 -0.28
CA VAL A 49 6.44 -28.98 0.40
C VAL A 49 5.91 -27.87 -0.49
N ASP A 50 4.60 -27.82 -0.60
CA ASP A 50 3.89 -26.81 -1.37
C ASP A 50 3.81 -25.48 -0.56
N PHE A 51 4.38 -24.44 -1.16
CA PHE A 51 4.27 -23.07 -0.67
C PHE A 51 3.29 -22.30 -1.56
N TYR A 52 2.41 -21.55 -0.93
CA TYR A 52 1.36 -20.79 -1.59
C TYR A 52 1.68 -19.30 -1.52
N ASN A 53 1.39 -18.58 -2.61
CA ASN A 53 1.55 -17.13 -2.66
C ASN A 53 0.47 -16.39 -1.82
N LEU A 54 0.57 -15.06 -1.75
CA LEU A 54 -0.35 -14.23 -0.99
C LEU A 54 -1.78 -14.31 -1.53
N ASP A 55 -1.94 -14.46 -2.87
CA ASP A 55 -3.27 -14.52 -3.49
C ASP A 55 -4.07 -15.73 -2.99
N ALA A 56 -3.40 -16.88 -2.81
CA ALA A 56 -4.04 -18.07 -2.24
C ALA A 56 -4.48 -17.84 -0.78
N ILE A 57 -3.67 -17.12 0.01
CA ILE A 57 -4.02 -16.80 1.40
C ILE A 57 -5.27 -15.92 1.43
N ILE A 58 -5.32 -14.91 0.58
CA ILE A 58 -6.45 -13.99 0.46
C ILE A 58 -7.71 -14.74 0.02
N ALA A 59 -7.63 -15.53 -1.05
CA ALA A 59 -8.76 -16.28 -1.59
C ALA A 59 -9.34 -17.29 -0.59
N VAL A 60 -8.48 -18.01 0.14
CA VAL A 60 -8.90 -18.91 1.22
C VAL A 60 -9.54 -18.15 2.37
N GLY A 61 -8.97 -17.00 2.78
CA GLY A 61 -9.50 -16.18 3.86
C GLY A 61 -10.92 -15.65 3.61
N TYR A 62 -11.27 -15.42 2.35
CA TYR A 62 -12.65 -15.04 1.98
C TYR A 62 -13.63 -16.22 2.03
N ARG A 63 -13.18 -17.46 1.86
CA ARG A 63 -14.05 -18.65 1.79
C ARG A 63 -14.21 -19.39 3.11
N VAL A 64 -13.20 -19.35 3.96
CA VAL A 64 -13.19 -20.04 5.25
C VAL A 64 -14.17 -19.39 6.22
N ASN A 65 -14.93 -20.21 6.96
CA ASN A 65 -15.84 -19.76 8.00
C ASN A 65 -15.21 -19.98 9.38
N SER A 66 -14.53 -18.94 9.88
CA SER A 66 -13.94 -18.93 11.24
C SER A 66 -13.93 -17.50 11.79
N TYR A 67 -13.67 -17.38 13.10
CA TYR A 67 -13.51 -16.07 13.74
C TYR A 67 -12.35 -15.29 13.12
N GLN A 68 -11.19 -15.92 12.96
CA GLN A 68 -10.00 -15.31 12.37
C GLN A 68 -10.24 -14.86 10.92
N ALA A 69 -10.91 -15.69 10.11
CA ALA A 69 -11.26 -15.33 8.75
C ALA A 69 -12.29 -14.17 8.72
N THR A 70 -13.17 -14.07 9.71
CA THR A 70 -14.08 -12.94 9.86
C THR A 70 -13.31 -11.66 10.17
N GLN A 71 -12.36 -11.69 11.10
CA GLN A 71 -11.49 -10.53 11.39
C GLN A 71 -10.68 -10.10 10.18
N PHE A 72 -10.15 -11.07 9.41
CA PHE A 72 -9.45 -10.80 8.16
C PHE A 72 -10.37 -10.06 7.16
N ARG A 73 -11.60 -10.54 6.95
CA ARG A 73 -12.56 -9.89 6.04
C ARG A 73 -12.96 -8.48 6.49
N ILE A 74 -13.11 -8.25 7.80
CA ILE A 74 -13.39 -6.92 8.36
C ILE A 74 -12.22 -5.98 8.05
N TRP A 75 -10.98 -6.41 8.29
CA TRP A 75 -9.78 -5.65 7.98
C TRP A 75 -9.67 -5.35 6.49
N ALA A 76 -9.81 -6.36 5.63
CA ALA A 76 -9.71 -6.22 4.18
C ALA A 76 -10.78 -5.27 3.62
N THR A 77 -12.03 -5.40 4.10
CA THR A 77 -13.14 -4.52 3.70
C THR A 77 -12.88 -3.08 4.11
N ARG A 78 -12.35 -2.84 5.32
CA ARG A 78 -12.00 -1.50 5.78
C ARG A 78 -10.92 -0.87 4.90
N THR A 79 -9.87 -1.62 4.62
CA THR A 79 -8.74 -1.20 3.77
C THR A 79 -9.21 -0.88 2.35
N LEU A 80 -10.01 -1.75 1.75
CA LEU A 80 -10.57 -1.54 0.42
C LEU A 80 -11.52 -0.32 0.37
N LYS A 81 -12.38 -0.16 1.37
CA LYS A 81 -13.26 1.00 1.51
C LYS A 81 -12.47 2.30 1.60
N GLU A 82 -11.41 2.32 2.39
CA GLU A 82 -10.53 3.48 2.52
C GLU A 82 -9.86 3.82 1.18
N PHE A 83 -9.34 2.81 0.47
CA PHE A 83 -8.76 2.99 -0.86
C PHE A 83 -9.77 3.54 -1.87
N ILE A 84 -11.00 3.00 -1.91
CA ILE A 84 -12.05 3.45 -2.84
C ILE A 84 -12.44 4.91 -2.56
N ILE A 85 -12.54 5.30 -1.28
CA ILE A 85 -12.97 6.65 -0.90
C ILE A 85 -11.85 7.67 -1.10
N LYS A 86 -10.63 7.35 -0.63
CA LYS A 86 -9.50 8.29 -0.58
C LYS A 86 -8.58 8.21 -1.81
N GLY A 87 -8.54 7.06 -2.49
CA GLY A 87 -7.59 6.75 -3.56
C GLY A 87 -6.22 6.28 -3.07
N PHE A 88 -6.02 6.12 -1.76
CA PHE A 88 -4.79 5.60 -1.15
C PHE A 88 -5.08 4.96 0.20
N VAL A 89 -4.17 4.09 0.64
CA VAL A 89 -4.09 3.52 1.99
C VAL A 89 -2.62 3.56 2.42
N LEU A 90 -2.36 4.03 3.62
CA LEU A 90 -1.01 4.09 4.20
C LEU A 90 -0.98 3.26 5.49
N ASP A 91 0.08 2.50 5.66
CA ASP A 91 0.44 1.86 6.92
C ASP A 91 1.46 2.76 7.64
N ASP A 92 0.94 3.71 8.41
CA ASP A 92 1.74 4.75 9.08
C ASP A 92 2.79 4.15 10.01
N GLU A 93 2.44 3.10 10.74
CA GLU A 93 3.36 2.43 11.67
C GLU A 93 4.53 1.78 10.91
N ARG A 94 4.23 1.13 9.82
CA ARG A 94 5.23 0.50 8.96
C ARG A 94 6.15 1.53 8.30
N LEU A 95 5.59 2.65 7.86
CA LEU A 95 6.35 3.73 7.21
C LEU A 95 7.24 4.49 8.20
N LYS A 96 6.80 4.69 9.46
CA LYS A 96 7.56 5.38 10.51
C LYS A 96 8.72 4.54 11.06
N HIS A 97 8.51 3.26 11.23
CA HIS A 97 9.46 2.38 11.93
C HIS A 97 10.31 1.50 11.02
N GLY A 98 10.16 1.65 9.69
CA GLY A 98 10.85 0.83 8.71
C GLY A 98 10.31 -0.59 8.67
N GLN A 99 10.98 -1.44 7.90
CA GLN A 99 10.47 -2.78 7.64
C GLN A 99 11.07 -3.85 8.56
N ARG A 100 10.20 -4.75 9.01
CA ARG A 100 10.63 -6.03 9.56
C ARG A 100 10.97 -7.07 8.48
N PHE A 101 10.39 -6.94 7.27
CA PHE A 101 10.55 -7.91 6.17
C PHE A 101 10.49 -7.21 4.80
N GLY A 102 11.46 -7.50 3.93
CA GLY A 102 11.46 -7.11 2.53
C GLY A 102 12.06 -5.72 2.24
N LYS A 103 11.70 -5.15 1.10
CA LYS A 103 12.20 -3.87 0.59
C LYS A 103 11.58 -2.70 1.36
N ASP A 104 12.38 -1.67 1.64
CA ASP A 104 11.86 -0.40 2.13
C ASP A 104 11.16 0.35 0.98
N TYR A 105 9.88 0.65 1.18
CA TYR A 105 9.04 1.34 0.21
C TYR A 105 8.88 2.84 0.49
N PHE A 106 9.61 3.37 1.47
CA PHE A 106 9.53 4.78 1.83
C PHE A 106 9.97 5.70 0.69
N ASP A 107 11.05 5.32 -0.01
CA ASP A 107 11.54 6.07 -1.17
C ASP A 107 10.54 6.03 -2.32
N GLU A 108 9.89 4.88 -2.57
CA GLU A 108 8.83 4.77 -3.58
C GLU A 108 7.64 5.67 -3.25
N LEU A 109 7.24 5.74 -1.97
CA LEU A 109 6.19 6.64 -1.52
C LEU A 109 6.58 8.11 -1.73
N LEU A 110 7.83 8.47 -1.42
CA LEU A 110 8.33 9.84 -1.63
C LEU A 110 8.31 10.22 -3.12
N GLU A 111 8.65 9.31 -4.01
CA GLU A 111 8.63 9.55 -5.45
C GLU A 111 7.20 9.76 -5.97
N ARG A 112 6.26 8.93 -5.55
CA ARG A 112 4.82 9.12 -5.84
C ARG A 112 4.28 10.46 -5.31
N ILE A 113 4.68 10.85 -4.10
CA ILE A 113 4.30 12.15 -3.52
C ILE A 113 4.89 13.29 -4.37
N ARG A 114 6.14 13.17 -4.84
CA ARG A 114 6.76 14.16 -5.74
C ARG A 114 6.01 14.29 -7.06
N GLU A 115 5.65 13.17 -7.68
CA GLU A 115 4.86 13.16 -8.93
C GLU A 115 3.48 13.81 -8.74
N ILE A 116 2.78 13.51 -7.63
CA ILE A 116 1.48 14.12 -7.31
C ILE A 116 1.62 15.62 -7.07
N ARG A 117 2.70 16.05 -6.39
CA ARG A 117 3.00 17.47 -6.15
C ARG A 117 3.42 18.20 -7.42
N ALA A 118 4.03 17.52 -8.38
CA ALA A 118 4.39 18.09 -9.67
C ALA A 118 3.17 18.46 -10.52
N SER A 119 1.95 18.06 -10.15
CA SER A 119 0.73 18.71 -10.65
C SER A 119 0.59 20.09 -9.99
N GLU A 120 1.39 21.01 -10.48
CA GLU A 120 1.61 22.39 -10.02
C GLU A 120 0.30 23.12 -9.68
N ARG A 121 -0.71 22.93 -10.49
CA ARG A 121 -2.03 23.58 -10.35
C ARG A 121 -2.77 23.19 -9.05
N ARG A 122 -2.78 21.92 -8.65
CA ARG A 122 -3.45 21.47 -7.42
C ARG A 122 -2.77 21.99 -6.16
N PHE A 123 -1.45 22.10 -6.21
CA PHE A 123 -0.67 22.59 -5.10
C PHE A 123 -0.93 24.10 -4.88
N TYR A 124 -0.98 24.90 -5.95
CA TYR A 124 -1.32 26.32 -5.88
C TYR A 124 -2.72 26.54 -5.34
N GLN A 125 -3.70 25.78 -5.81
CA GLN A 125 -5.06 25.83 -5.29
C GLN A 125 -5.10 25.60 -3.78
N LYS A 126 -4.39 24.59 -3.29
CA LYS A 126 -4.33 24.29 -1.85
C LYS A 126 -3.64 25.38 -1.03
N ILE A 127 -2.56 25.98 -1.52
CA ILE A 127 -1.92 27.10 -0.83
C ILE A 127 -2.89 28.30 -0.80
N THR A 128 -3.57 28.57 -1.90
CA THR A 128 -4.57 29.66 -1.97
C THR A 128 -5.70 29.44 -0.97
N ASP A 129 -6.25 28.22 -0.91
CA ASP A 129 -7.31 27.83 0.03
C ASP A 129 -6.85 28.04 1.50
N ILE A 130 -5.62 27.61 1.83
CA ILE A 130 -5.03 27.77 3.18
C ILE A 130 -4.85 29.26 3.51
N CYS A 131 -4.29 30.05 2.59
CA CYS A 131 -4.12 31.50 2.81
C CYS A 131 -5.47 32.19 3.01
N GLN A 132 -6.49 31.80 2.26
CA GLN A 132 -7.85 32.33 2.38
C GLN A 132 -8.50 31.97 3.72
N GLN A 133 -8.23 30.79 4.27
CA GLN A 133 -8.75 30.37 5.57
C GLN A 133 -7.99 30.97 6.76
N CYS A 134 -6.71 31.27 6.58
CA CYS A 134 -5.84 31.76 7.67
C CYS A 134 -5.78 33.29 7.75
N SER A 135 -6.23 34.03 6.75
CA SER A 135 -6.17 35.48 6.71
C SER A 135 -7.57 36.08 6.75
N ILE A 136 -7.84 36.89 7.78
CA ILE A 136 -9.13 37.60 7.95
C ILE A 136 -9.36 38.64 6.83
N ASP A 137 -8.28 39.21 6.32
CA ASP A 137 -8.19 40.27 5.34
C ASP A 137 -7.59 39.83 4.00
N TYR A 138 -7.80 38.55 3.63
CA TYR A 138 -7.30 38.03 2.38
C TYR A 138 -7.96 38.70 1.17
N ASP A 139 -7.15 39.46 0.43
CA ASP A 139 -7.51 40.00 -0.88
C ASP A 139 -6.59 39.39 -1.97
N LYS A 140 -7.16 38.65 -2.90
CA LYS A 140 -6.42 38.02 -4.01
C LYS A 140 -5.71 39.01 -4.93
N ASP A 141 -6.23 40.23 -5.01
CA ASP A 141 -5.75 41.27 -5.92
C ASP A 141 -4.75 42.23 -5.26
N ALA A 142 -4.59 42.14 -3.94
CA ALA A 142 -3.62 42.94 -3.18
C ALA A 142 -2.17 42.66 -3.64
N GLU A 143 -1.35 43.69 -3.74
CA GLU A 143 0.06 43.59 -4.16
C GLU A 143 0.89 42.65 -3.26
N ILE A 144 0.56 42.65 -1.96
CA ILE A 144 1.21 41.80 -0.97
C ILE A 144 0.92 40.33 -1.21
N THR A 145 -0.31 39.98 -1.60
CA THR A 145 -0.76 38.65 -1.93
C THR A 145 -0.09 38.15 -3.21
N LYS A 146 -0.03 38.99 -4.25
CA LYS A 146 0.66 38.70 -5.50
C LYS A 146 2.16 38.44 -5.28
N THR A 147 2.80 39.26 -4.46
CA THR A 147 4.23 39.11 -4.11
C THR A 147 4.48 37.84 -3.33
N PHE A 148 3.58 37.48 -2.40
CA PHE A 148 3.65 36.23 -1.64
C PHE A 148 3.60 35.02 -2.56
N PHE A 149 2.60 34.94 -3.45
CA PHE A 149 2.49 33.82 -4.39
C PHE A 149 3.65 33.73 -5.36
N LYS A 150 4.16 34.86 -5.86
CA LYS A 150 5.36 34.90 -6.68
C LYS A 150 6.59 34.34 -5.94
N THR A 151 6.72 34.67 -4.67
CA THR A 151 7.83 34.16 -3.82
C THR A 151 7.69 32.67 -3.56
N VAL A 152 6.48 32.17 -3.26
CA VAL A 152 6.20 30.76 -3.08
C VAL A 152 6.53 29.98 -4.35
N GLN A 153 6.09 30.48 -5.50
CA GLN A 153 6.37 29.87 -6.80
C GLN A 153 7.87 29.76 -7.07
N ASN A 154 8.60 30.85 -6.86
CA ASN A 154 10.06 30.86 -7.01
C ASN A 154 10.76 29.85 -6.10
N LYS A 155 10.36 29.76 -4.83
CA LYS A 155 10.95 28.82 -3.87
C LYS A 155 10.63 27.35 -4.25
N LEU A 156 9.44 27.08 -4.71
CA LEU A 156 9.06 25.74 -5.17
C LEU A 156 9.83 25.32 -6.42
N HIS A 157 9.91 26.21 -7.41
CA HIS A 157 10.68 25.97 -8.61
C HIS A 157 12.17 25.73 -8.29
N TRP A 158 12.73 26.56 -7.41
CA TRP A 158 14.11 26.38 -6.95
C TRP A 158 14.33 25.05 -6.23
N ALA A 159 13.38 24.64 -5.37
CA ALA A 159 13.48 23.37 -4.64
C ALA A 159 13.45 22.15 -5.57
N ILE A 160 12.76 22.25 -6.71
CA ILE A 160 12.65 21.15 -7.71
C ILE A 160 13.81 21.16 -8.69
N THR A 161 14.19 22.35 -9.17
CA THR A 161 15.13 22.49 -10.30
C THR A 161 16.53 22.93 -9.90
N GLY A 162 16.74 23.39 -8.66
CA GLY A 162 17.96 24.03 -8.20
C GLY A 162 18.27 25.37 -8.87
N LYS A 163 17.31 25.93 -9.62
CA LYS A 163 17.47 27.20 -10.38
C LYS A 163 16.31 28.15 -10.08
N PRO A 164 16.56 29.47 -9.98
CA PRO A 164 15.47 30.45 -9.88
C PRO A 164 14.68 30.55 -11.18
N LEU A 165 13.41 30.95 -11.09
CA LEU A 165 12.60 31.25 -12.29
C LEU A 165 13.26 32.41 -13.08
N PRO A 166 13.22 32.35 -14.42
CA PRO A 166 13.67 33.48 -15.25
C PRO A 166 12.87 34.72 -14.86
N LYS A 167 13.57 35.85 -14.72
CA LYS A 167 12.93 37.15 -14.50
C LYS A 167 12.08 37.49 -15.71
N SER A 168 10.76 37.51 -15.58
CA SER A 168 9.81 38.06 -16.55
C SER A 168 9.78 39.57 -16.44
#